data_7e61dbeeb8bab3953ece4e047c555f96
#
_entry.id   7e61dbeeb8bab3953ece4e047c555f96
#
_cell.length_a   1.000
_cell.length_b   1.000
_cell.length_c   1.000
_cell.angle_alpha   90.00
_cell.angle_beta   90.00
_cell.angle_gamma   90.00
#
_symmetry.space_group_name_H-M   'P 1'
#
loop_
_entity.id
_entity.type
_entity.pdbx_description
1 polymer ?
#
loop_
_entity_poly.entity_id
_entity_poly.type
_entity_poly.pdbx_seq_one_letter_code
_entity_poly.pdbx_strand_id
1 'polypeptide(L)'
;MKKFSYQATDINGKIIRGQEMAEDYQDLQQKLKERNLYITRYRDLGANDAVDVKYKFKTKEVSFISRQLASMTSAGLSLVRALYILQEQQTNKKAKRVLLDIYEEVQKGKSFSEVLESKPGVFPDLFVSMVAAGESSGTLDQILVRVSDHFANANKTNNKIKSAMVYPIILLVLALAVIVLMFTCLLYT
;
A
#
# COMPACT_ATOMS: atom_id res chain seq x y z
N MET A 1 -3.09 8.80 28.25
CA MET A 1 -3.47 10.01 27.48
C MET A 1 -3.16 9.79 26.01
N LYS A 2 -4.15 9.95 25.14
CA LYS A 2 -4.05 9.80 23.68
C LYS A 2 -4.14 11.18 23.04
N LYS A 3 -3.51 11.35 21.88
CA LYS A 3 -3.56 12.62 21.13
C LYS A 3 -4.66 12.53 20.08
N PHE A 4 -5.64 13.41 20.16
CA PHE A 4 -6.74 13.49 19.20
C PHE A 4 -6.57 14.70 18.28
N SER A 5 -6.83 14.50 16.98
CA SER A 5 -7.09 15.59 16.05
C SER A 5 -8.59 15.79 15.95
N TYR A 6 -9.06 17.01 16.07
CA TYR A 6 -10.49 17.31 15.99
C TYR A 6 -10.80 18.41 14.99
N GLN A 7 -12.01 18.34 14.47
CA GLN A 7 -12.68 19.41 13.77
C GLN A 7 -13.96 19.71 14.54
N ALA A 8 -14.07 20.90 15.05
CA ALA A 8 -15.23 21.36 15.83
C ALA A 8 -15.82 22.63 15.23
N THR A 9 -17.07 22.88 15.53
CA THR A 9 -17.78 24.08 15.10
C THR A 9 -18.09 24.92 16.34
N ASP A 10 -17.79 26.21 16.30
CA ASP A 10 -18.17 27.19 17.30
C ASP A 10 -19.67 27.52 17.16
N ILE A 11 -20.24 28.14 18.19
CA ILE A 11 -21.64 28.64 18.19
C ILE A 11 -22.00 29.53 17.00
N ASN A 12 -21.00 30.16 16.38
CA ASN A 12 -21.15 31.00 15.20
C ASN A 12 -21.05 30.23 13.86
N GLY A 13 -20.95 28.88 13.90
CA GLY A 13 -20.82 28.06 12.70
C GLY A 13 -19.40 28.01 12.12
N LYS A 14 -18.40 28.63 12.77
CA LYS A 14 -17.01 28.63 12.31
C LYS A 14 -16.32 27.30 12.59
N ILE A 15 -15.72 26.71 11.57
CA ILE A 15 -14.98 25.44 11.69
C ILE A 15 -13.58 25.71 12.26
N ILE A 16 -13.27 25.07 13.37
CA ILE A 16 -11.97 25.12 14.05
C ILE A 16 -11.37 23.72 13.99
N ARG A 17 -10.08 23.64 13.61
CA ARG A 17 -9.30 22.39 13.61
C ARG A 17 -8.17 22.52 14.60
N GLY A 18 -7.96 21.47 15.39
CA GLY A 18 -6.92 21.45 16.41
C GLY A 18 -6.51 20.03 16.80
N GLN A 19 -5.58 19.96 17.73
CA GLN A 19 -5.16 18.72 18.35
C GLN A 19 -5.20 18.91 19.88
N GLU A 20 -5.74 17.91 20.58
CA GLU A 20 -5.87 17.94 22.05
C GLU A 20 -5.48 16.58 22.63
N MET A 21 -4.95 16.57 23.86
CA MET A 21 -4.69 15.34 24.60
C MET A 21 -5.89 14.99 25.48
N ALA A 22 -6.40 13.77 25.31
CA ALA A 22 -7.52 13.25 26.08
C ALA A 22 -7.30 11.77 26.41
N GLU A 23 -7.99 11.26 27.43
CA GLU A 23 -7.93 9.84 27.76
C GLU A 23 -8.81 9.01 26.83
N ASP A 24 -10.00 9.53 26.54
CA ASP A 24 -10.96 8.95 25.61
C ASP A 24 -11.76 10.03 24.86
N TYR A 25 -12.75 9.59 24.08
CA TYR A 25 -13.64 10.49 23.32
C TYR A 25 -14.50 11.37 24.26
N GLN A 26 -14.90 10.86 25.41
CA GLN A 26 -15.76 11.58 26.35
C GLN A 26 -14.98 12.72 26.99
N ASP A 27 -13.72 12.49 27.39
CA ASP A 27 -12.83 13.52 27.93
C ASP A 27 -12.52 14.60 26.87
N LEU A 28 -12.29 14.20 25.62
CA LEU A 28 -12.12 15.15 24.51
C LEU A 28 -13.36 16.01 24.30
N GLN A 29 -14.53 15.40 24.32
CA GLN A 29 -15.80 16.09 24.13
C GLN A 29 -16.07 17.10 25.26
N GLN A 30 -15.78 16.72 26.50
CA GLN A 30 -15.96 17.58 27.65
C GLN A 30 -15.02 18.80 27.59
N LYS A 31 -13.74 18.60 27.30
CA LYS A 31 -12.73 19.69 27.15
C LYS A 31 -13.10 20.67 26.03
N LEU A 32 -13.62 20.18 24.92
CA LEU A 32 -14.03 21.05 23.81
C LEU A 32 -15.36 21.76 24.10
N LYS A 33 -16.28 21.10 24.79
CA LYS A 33 -17.54 21.71 25.21
C LYS A 33 -17.34 22.87 26.21
N GLU A 34 -16.35 22.78 27.10
CA GLU A 34 -15.95 23.86 28.00
C GLU A 34 -15.45 25.12 27.24
N ARG A 35 -14.94 24.92 26.01
CA ARG A 35 -14.52 26.00 25.09
C ARG A 35 -15.61 26.39 24.10
N ASN A 36 -16.86 25.96 24.27
CA ASN A 36 -17.99 26.18 23.37
C ASN A 36 -17.75 25.63 21.94
N LEU A 37 -16.99 24.53 21.83
CA LEU A 37 -16.69 23.88 20.59
C LEU A 37 -17.41 22.53 20.47
N TYR A 38 -18.19 22.35 19.43
CA TYR A 38 -18.94 21.12 19.18
C TYR A 38 -18.22 20.28 18.12
N ILE A 39 -17.84 19.04 18.49
CA ILE A 39 -17.08 18.14 17.64
C ILE A 39 -17.93 17.73 16.43
N THR A 40 -17.43 18.03 15.22
CA THR A 40 -18.01 17.56 13.96
C THR A 40 -17.30 16.32 13.43
N ARG A 41 -15.97 16.25 13.66
CA ARG A 41 -15.13 15.09 13.34
C ARG A 41 -13.99 15.01 14.34
N TYR A 42 -13.62 13.79 14.70
CA TYR A 42 -12.41 13.56 15.47
C TYR A 42 -11.63 12.37 14.92
N ARG A 43 -10.33 12.32 15.22
CA ARG A 43 -9.45 11.22 14.91
C ARG A 43 -8.50 11.02 16.08
N ASP A 44 -8.42 9.82 16.62
CA ASP A 44 -7.45 9.42 17.62
C ASP A 44 -6.07 9.28 16.95
N LEU A 45 -5.13 10.16 17.31
CA LEU A 45 -3.74 10.13 16.80
C LEU A 45 -2.86 9.18 17.61
N GLY A 46 -3.38 8.61 18.68
CA GLY A 46 -2.70 7.63 19.53
C GLY A 46 -3.21 6.20 19.32
N ALA A 47 -4.41 6.00 18.78
CA ALA A 47 -4.78 4.76 18.13
C ALA A 47 -4.05 4.75 16.80
N ASN A 48 -3.26 3.72 16.55
CA ASN A 48 -2.61 3.50 15.26
C ASN A 48 -3.49 4.07 14.17
N ASP A 49 -3.01 5.15 13.50
CA ASP A 49 -3.66 5.62 12.31
C ASP A 49 -3.83 4.44 11.37
N ALA A 50 -4.97 3.76 11.42
CA ALA A 50 -5.52 3.09 10.27
C ALA A 50 -5.84 4.23 9.27
N VAL A 51 -4.81 4.99 8.90
CA VAL A 51 -4.83 5.76 7.68
C VAL A 51 -5.06 4.69 6.64
N ASP A 52 -6.21 4.75 6.01
CA ASP A 52 -6.48 4.03 4.76
C ASP A 52 -5.40 4.48 3.77
N VAL A 53 -4.19 3.96 3.98
CA VAL A 53 -3.04 4.19 3.11
C VAL A 53 -3.33 3.34 1.90
N LYS A 54 -4.09 3.90 0.95
CA LYS A 54 -4.29 3.31 -0.36
C LYS A 54 -2.94 3.18 -1.04
N TYR A 55 -2.25 2.10 -0.72
CA TYR A 55 -1.03 1.70 -1.37
C TYR A 55 -1.23 0.34 -2.01
N LYS A 56 -1.00 0.27 -3.30
CA LYS A 56 -1.06 -0.98 -4.07
C LYS A 56 0.35 -1.39 -4.43
N PHE A 57 0.76 -2.56 -3.96
CA PHE A 57 2.05 -3.13 -4.33
C PHE A 57 2.07 -3.51 -5.81
N LYS A 58 3.11 -3.05 -6.51
CA LYS A 58 3.34 -3.39 -7.92
C LYS A 58 3.88 -4.82 -8.03
N THR A 59 3.69 -5.45 -9.17
CA THR A 59 4.17 -6.81 -9.48
C THR A 59 5.63 -7.06 -9.05
N LYS A 60 6.51 -6.09 -9.31
CA LYS A 60 7.92 -6.15 -8.90
C LYS A 60 8.10 -6.16 -7.38
N GLU A 61 7.34 -5.34 -6.68
CA GLU A 61 7.40 -5.23 -5.21
C GLU A 61 6.85 -6.50 -4.56
N VAL A 62 5.74 -7.04 -5.09
CA VAL A 62 5.17 -8.32 -4.61
C VAL A 62 6.16 -9.46 -4.78
N SER A 63 6.81 -9.57 -5.96
CA SER A 63 7.86 -10.57 -6.19
C SER A 63 9.00 -10.44 -5.18
N PHE A 64 9.46 -9.21 -4.92
CA PHE A 64 10.55 -8.94 -3.97
C PHE A 64 10.14 -9.31 -2.54
N ILE A 65 8.97 -8.85 -2.08
CA ILE A 65 8.41 -9.15 -0.76
C ILE A 65 8.29 -10.66 -0.56
N SER A 66 7.70 -11.37 -1.54
CA SER A 66 7.53 -12.82 -1.48
C SER A 66 8.86 -13.55 -1.38
N ARG A 67 9.87 -13.13 -2.15
CA ARG A 67 11.21 -13.72 -2.11
C ARG A 67 11.90 -13.52 -0.77
N GLN A 68 11.80 -12.32 -0.21
CA GLN A 68 12.36 -12.01 1.10
C GLN A 68 11.69 -12.85 2.20
N LEU A 69 10.36 -12.90 2.22
CA LEU A 69 9.62 -13.74 3.16
C LEU A 69 9.98 -15.20 3.00
N ALA A 70 9.99 -15.72 1.76
CA ALA A 70 10.39 -17.11 1.48
C ALA A 70 11.79 -17.44 2.02
N SER A 71 12.78 -16.59 1.72
CA SER A 71 14.15 -16.78 2.22
C SER A 71 14.24 -16.82 3.75
N MET A 72 13.53 -15.92 4.41
CA MET A 72 13.55 -15.84 5.87
C MET A 72 12.81 -17.01 6.51
N THR A 73 11.65 -17.41 6.00
CA THR A 73 10.88 -18.55 6.53
C THR A 73 11.58 -19.88 6.25
N SER A 74 12.17 -20.06 5.07
CA SER A 74 12.98 -21.24 4.76
C SER A 74 14.26 -21.35 5.61
N ALA A 75 14.78 -20.20 6.09
CA ALA A 75 15.88 -20.18 7.05
C ALA A 75 15.43 -20.42 8.52
N GLY A 76 14.15 -20.75 8.74
CA GLY A 76 13.59 -21.06 10.06
C GLY A 76 13.13 -19.85 10.87
N LEU A 77 13.11 -18.64 10.31
CA LEU A 77 12.52 -17.49 11.00
C LEU A 77 10.99 -17.61 11.02
N SER A 78 10.39 -17.25 12.14
CA SER A 78 8.93 -17.14 12.20
C SER A 78 8.42 -16.07 11.25
N LEU A 79 7.20 -16.25 10.72
CA LEU A 79 6.56 -15.28 9.82
C LEU A 79 6.48 -13.89 10.44
N VAL A 80 6.14 -13.80 11.74
CA VAL A 80 6.10 -12.54 12.49
C VAL A 80 7.45 -11.81 12.44
N ARG A 81 8.55 -12.54 12.68
CA ARG A 81 9.90 -11.98 12.64
C ARG A 81 10.31 -11.56 11.23
N ALA A 82 9.92 -12.35 10.23
CA ALA A 82 10.17 -12.03 8.83
C ALA A 82 9.44 -10.76 8.39
N LEU A 83 8.17 -10.59 8.78
CA LEU A 83 7.39 -9.37 8.52
C LEU A 83 7.98 -8.14 9.20
N TYR A 84 8.47 -8.29 10.44
CA TYR A 84 9.15 -7.21 11.15
C TYR A 84 10.40 -6.74 10.40
N ILE A 85 11.26 -7.65 9.97
CA ILE A 85 12.46 -7.31 9.20
C ILE A 85 12.10 -6.66 7.87
N LEU A 86 11.10 -7.21 7.19
CA LEU A 86 10.65 -6.73 5.90
C LEU A 86 10.14 -5.27 5.94
N GLN A 87 9.35 -4.92 6.98
CA GLN A 87 8.85 -3.55 7.12
C GLN A 87 9.98 -2.56 7.45
N GLU A 88 10.99 -2.98 8.24
CA GLU A 88 12.14 -2.12 8.54
C GLU A 88 13.00 -1.82 7.30
N GLN A 89 13.12 -2.75 6.39
CA GLN A 89 13.89 -2.60 5.14
C GLN A 89 13.19 -1.71 4.09
N GLN A 90 11.92 -1.36 4.30
CA GLN A 90 11.20 -0.54 3.33
C GLN A 90 11.63 0.93 3.36
N THR A 91 12.03 1.44 2.21
CA THR A 91 12.35 2.86 2.01
C THR A 91 11.11 3.71 1.73
N ASN A 92 10.10 3.11 1.11
CA ASN A 92 8.83 3.79 0.83
C ASN A 92 7.98 3.85 2.10
N LYS A 93 7.74 5.06 2.60
CA LYS A 93 6.97 5.30 3.84
C LYS A 93 5.57 4.70 3.81
N LYS A 94 4.88 4.70 2.65
CA LYS A 94 3.54 4.11 2.51
C LYS A 94 3.60 2.58 2.55
N ALA A 95 4.53 1.97 1.83
CA ALA A 95 4.74 0.53 1.87
C ALA A 95 5.15 0.06 3.27
N LYS A 96 6.08 0.78 3.92
CA LYS A 96 6.48 0.51 5.31
C LYS A 96 5.29 0.50 6.26
N ARG A 97 4.41 1.50 6.15
CA ARG A 97 3.22 1.63 7.00
C ARG A 97 2.25 0.45 6.81
N VAL A 98 1.99 0.06 5.56
CA VAL A 98 1.12 -1.09 5.26
C VAL A 98 1.71 -2.40 5.82
N LEU A 99 3.02 -2.61 5.65
CA LEU A 99 3.68 -3.81 6.17
C LEU A 99 3.76 -3.83 7.70
N LEU A 100 3.93 -2.66 8.34
CA LEU A 100 3.86 -2.52 9.79
C LEU A 100 2.47 -2.91 10.32
N ASP A 101 1.42 -2.43 9.68
CA ASP A 101 0.04 -2.74 10.03
C ASP A 101 -0.26 -4.25 9.89
N ILE A 102 0.25 -4.88 8.81
CA ILE A 102 0.16 -6.34 8.64
C ILE A 102 0.94 -7.07 9.74
N TYR A 103 2.16 -6.64 10.03
CA TYR A 103 2.97 -7.22 11.11
C TYR A 103 2.23 -7.17 12.45
N GLU A 104 1.67 -6.02 12.82
CA GLU A 104 0.96 -5.83 14.08
C GLU A 104 -0.28 -6.74 14.21
N GLU A 105 -1.05 -6.90 13.13
CA GLU A 105 -2.22 -7.77 13.14
C GLU A 105 -1.85 -9.27 13.23
N VAL A 106 -0.81 -9.68 12.51
CA VAL A 106 -0.30 -11.07 12.60
C VAL A 106 0.34 -11.34 13.97
N GLN A 107 1.03 -10.35 14.55
CA GLN A 107 1.57 -10.45 15.91
C GLN A 107 0.49 -10.60 16.98
N LYS A 108 -0.70 -10.03 16.76
CA LYS A 108 -1.89 -10.21 17.61
C LYS A 108 -2.55 -11.59 17.47
N GLY A 109 -2.03 -12.45 16.60
CA GLY A 109 -2.50 -13.82 16.41
C GLY A 109 -3.49 -14.03 15.27
N LYS A 110 -3.75 -13.01 14.43
CA LYS A 110 -4.52 -13.21 13.19
C LYS A 110 -3.69 -14.00 12.19
N SER A 111 -4.35 -14.80 11.33
CA SER A 111 -3.66 -15.48 10.24
C SER A 111 -3.17 -14.44 9.20
N PHE A 112 -2.08 -14.77 8.52
CA PHE A 112 -1.52 -13.85 7.52
C PHE A 112 -2.47 -13.64 6.35
N SER A 113 -3.14 -14.70 5.89
CA SER A 113 -4.15 -14.64 4.84
C SER A 113 -5.35 -13.76 5.24
N GLU A 114 -5.88 -13.93 6.46
CA GLU A 114 -6.97 -13.11 6.98
C GLU A 114 -6.62 -11.62 7.00
N VAL A 115 -5.40 -11.28 7.42
CA VAL A 115 -4.93 -9.89 7.43
C VAL A 115 -4.81 -9.33 6.00
N LEU A 116 -4.34 -10.12 5.05
CA LEU A 116 -4.26 -9.72 3.65
C LEU A 116 -5.64 -9.51 3.03
N GLU A 117 -6.59 -10.40 3.31
CA GLU A 117 -7.99 -10.29 2.85
C GLU A 117 -8.71 -9.05 3.41
N SER A 118 -8.39 -8.66 4.65
CA SER A 118 -8.93 -7.45 5.27
C SER A 118 -8.50 -6.15 4.59
N LYS A 119 -7.50 -6.21 3.69
CA LYS A 119 -6.90 -5.07 2.99
C LYS A 119 -7.05 -5.19 1.46
N PRO A 120 -8.28 -5.11 0.94
CA PRO A 120 -8.54 -5.34 -0.48
C PRO A 120 -7.79 -4.30 -1.36
N GLY A 121 -7.22 -4.78 -2.47
CA GLY A 121 -6.52 -3.94 -3.44
C GLY A 121 -5.09 -3.53 -3.07
N VAL A 122 -4.59 -3.87 -1.88
CA VAL A 122 -3.19 -3.66 -1.46
C VAL A 122 -2.27 -4.64 -2.19
N PHE A 123 -2.64 -5.90 -2.21
CA PHE A 123 -1.96 -6.97 -2.95
C PHE A 123 -2.84 -7.49 -4.09
N PRO A 124 -2.25 -8.11 -5.13
CA PRO A 124 -3.01 -8.82 -6.14
C PRO A 124 -3.79 -10.00 -5.53
N ASP A 125 -5.01 -10.25 -6.01
CA ASP A 125 -5.88 -11.32 -5.49
C ASP A 125 -5.22 -12.71 -5.56
N LEU A 126 -4.44 -12.96 -6.62
CA LEU A 126 -3.67 -14.20 -6.76
C LEU A 126 -2.66 -14.37 -5.61
N PHE A 127 -1.99 -13.30 -5.18
CA PHE A 127 -1.07 -13.35 -4.03
C PHE A 127 -1.83 -13.77 -2.77
N VAL A 128 -2.95 -13.13 -2.49
CA VAL A 128 -3.78 -13.40 -1.30
C VAL A 128 -4.26 -14.84 -1.29
N SER A 129 -4.82 -15.32 -2.40
CA SER A 129 -5.32 -16.70 -2.54
C SER A 129 -4.22 -17.74 -2.39
N MET A 130 -3.03 -17.49 -2.96
CA MET A 130 -1.90 -18.42 -2.83
C MET A 130 -1.37 -18.47 -1.39
N VAL A 131 -1.30 -17.31 -0.71
CA VAL A 131 -0.90 -17.27 0.71
C VAL A 131 -1.91 -18.02 1.58
N ALA A 132 -3.21 -17.85 1.35
CA ALA A 132 -4.25 -18.58 2.08
C ALA A 132 -4.12 -20.10 1.90
N ALA A 133 -3.87 -20.57 0.67
CA ALA A 133 -3.62 -21.98 0.39
C ALA A 133 -2.35 -22.50 1.06
N GLY A 134 -1.27 -21.71 1.09
CA GLY A 134 0.00 -22.07 1.72
C GLY A 134 -0.09 -22.12 3.25
N GLU A 135 -0.83 -21.19 3.84
CA GLU A 135 -1.03 -21.11 5.29
C GLU A 135 -1.89 -22.29 5.78
N SER A 136 -3.01 -22.58 5.09
CA SER A 136 -3.89 -23.69 5.44
C SER A 136 -3.25 -25.06 5.27
N SER A 137 -2.30 -25.22 4.32
CA SER A 137 -1.57 -26.47 4.09
C SER A 137 -0.26 -26.57 4.90
N GLY A 138 0.14 -25.52 5.62
CA GLY A 138 1.42 -25.46 6.33
C GLY A 138 2.66 -25.39 5.42
N THR A 139 2.47 -25.05 4.15
CA THR A 139 3.55 -24.99 3.12
C THR A 139 3.81 -23.54 2.64
N LEU A 140 3.62 -22.59 3.55
CA LEU A 140 3.71 -21.16 3.22
C LEU A 140 5.07 -20.78 2.61
N ASP A 141 6.18 -21.35 3.10
CA ASP A 141 7.52 -21.15 2.58
C ASP A 141 7.64 -21.52 1.09
N GLN A 142 7.13 -22.68 0.70
CA GLN A 142 7.15 -23.14 -0.69
C GLN A 142 6.23 -22.28 -1.58
N ILE A 143 5.06 -21.93 -1.08
CA ILE A 143 4.13 -21.08 -1.80
C ILE A 143 4.73 -19.69 -2.03
N LEU A 144 5.39 -19.10 -1.06
CA LEU A 144 6.06 -17.81 -1.20
C LEU A 144 7.15 -17.82 -2.28
N VAL A 145 7.89 -18.93 -2.43
CA VAL A 145 8.85 -19.12 -3.54
C VAL A 145 8.10 -19.09 -4.88
N ARG A 146 7.06 -19.92 -5.03
CA ARG A 146 6.26 -19.99 -6.28
C ARG A 146 5.64 -18.66 -6.64
N VAL A 147 5.08 -17.96 -5.68
CA VAL A 147 4.52 -16.59 -5.84
C VAL A 147 5.60 -15.63 -6.31
N SER A 148 6.77 -15.63 -5.69
CA SER A 148 7.90 -14.80 -6.09
C SER A 148 8.26 -15.02 -7.56
N ASP A 149 8.38 -16.29 -7.98
CA ASP A 149 8.75 -16.64 -9.35
C ASP A 149 7.66 -16.26 -10.35
N HIS A 150 6.40 -16.49 -10.01
CA HIS A 150 5.27 -16.06 -10.84
C HIS A 150 5.31 -14.55 -11.13
N PHE A 151 5.39 -13.73 -10.08
CA PHE A 151 5.41 -12.28 -10.23
C PHE A 151 6.72 -11.77 -10.84
N ALA A 152 7.85 -12.43 -10.64
CA ALA A 152 9.11 -12.12 -11.32
C ALA A 152 8.99 -12.32 -12.83
N ASN A 153 8.41 -13.45 -13.26
CA ASN A 153 8.20 -13.75 -14.67
C ASN A 153 7.20 -12.79 -15.31
N ALA A 154 6.09 -12.50 -14.65
CA ALA A 154 5.13 -11.49 -15.10
C ALA A 154 5.78 -10.12 -15.30
N ASN A 155 6.67 -9.71 -14.39
CA ASN A 155 7.40 -8.45 -14.52
C ASN A 155 8.39 -8.46 -15.70
N LYS A 156 9.11 -9.57 -15.92
CA LYS A 156 10.02 -9.74 -17.08
C LYS A 156 9.26 -9.63 -18.39
N THR A 157 8.10 -10.29 -18.51
CA THR A 157 7.27 -10.26 -19.71
C THR A 157 6.76 -8.85 -19.99
N ASN A 158 6.26 -8.13 -18.99
CA ASN A 158 5.81 -6.76 -19.14
C ASN A 158 6.93 -5.82 -19.62
N ASN A 159 8.15 -6.01 -19.12
CA ASN A 159 9.30 -5.20 -19.54
C ASN A 159 9.71 -5.52 -21.00
N LYS A 160 9.66 -6.80 -21.42
CA LYS A 160 9.92 -7.19 -22.81
C LYS A 160 8.90 -6.55 -23.77
N ILE A 161 7.62 -6.57 -23.41
CA ILE A 161 6.56 -5.96 -24.24
C ILE A 161 6.81 -4.44 -24.36
N LYS A 162 7.11 -3.74 -23.25
CA LYS A 162 7.40 -2.31 -23.27
C LYS A 162 8.61 -1.99 -24.17
N SER A 163 9.68 -2.77 -24.07
CA SER A 163 10.86 -2.58 -24.92
C SER A 163 10.57 -2.84 -26.39
N ALA A 164 9.76 -3.84 -26.71
CA ALA A 164 9.39 -4.14 -28.08
C ALA A 164 8.49 -3.04 -28.71
N MET A 165 7.69 -2.34 -27.90
CA MET A 165 6.82 -1.25 -28.38
C MET A 165 7.59 0.05 -28.72
N VAL A 166 8.82 0.20 -28.27
CA VAL A 166 9.63 1.40 -28.56
C VAL A 166 9.88 1.57 -30.06
N TYR A 167 10.21 0.49 -30.78
CA TYR A 167 10.49 0.55 -32.21
C TYR A 167 9.27 0.96 -33.05
N PRO A 168 8.08 0.37 -32.89
CA PRO A 168 6.87 0.82 -33.60
C PRO A 168 6.52 2.29 -33.32
N ILE A 169 6.69 2.76 -32.08
CA ILE A 169 6.39 4.15 -31.73
C ILE A 169 7.35 5.10 -32.45
N ILE A 170 8.65 4.82 -32.49
CA ILE A 170 9.63 5.63 -33.20
C ILE A 170 9.30 5.71 -34.69
N LEU A 171 8.97 4.57 -35.33
CA LEU A 171 8.59 4.53 -36.73
C LEU A 171 7.33 5.35 -37.02
N LEU A 172 6.32 5.26 -36.15
CA LEU A 172 5.08 6.00 -36.31
C LEU A 172 5.31 7.51 -36.19
N VAL A 173 6.12 7.94 -35.23
CA VAL A 173 6.49 9.35 -35.07
C VAL A 173 7.25 9.86 -36.29
N LEU A 174 8.21 9.08 -36.81
CA LEU A 174 8.98 9.43 -37.99
C LEU A 174 8.07 9.57 -39.23
N ALA A 175 7.18 8.60 -39.44
CA ALA A 175 6.22 8.63 -40.56
C ALA A 175 5.32 9.86 -40.50
N LEU A 176 4.77 10.19 -39.31
CA LEU A 176 3.97 11.39 -39.10
C LEU A 176 4.77 12.67 -39.38
N ALA A 177 6.04 12.74 -38.95
CA ALA A 177 6.90 13.89 -39.22
C ALA A 177 7.11 14.09 -40.73
N VAL A 178 7.38 13.04 -41.50
CA VAL A 178 7.54 13.10 -42.95
C VAL A 178 6.23 13.56 -43.63
N ILE A 179 5.09 13.02 -43.22
CA ILE A 179 3.79 13.42 -43.77
C ILE A 179 3.53 14.92 -43.54
N VAL A 180 3.75 15.40 -42.30
CA VAL A 180 3.58 16.83 -41.97
C VAL A 180 4.53 17.71 -42.81
N LEU A 181 5.78 17.28 -42.99
CA LEU A 181 6.76 17.99 -43.79
C LEU A 181 6.37 18.05 -45.27
N MET A 182 5.85 16.95 -45.82
CA MET A 182 5.33 16.92 -47.20
C MET A 182 4.13 17.87 -47.35
N PHE A 183 3.17 17.86 -46.42
CA PHE A 183 2.02 18.77 -46.47
C PHE A 183 2.42 20.24 -46.36
N THR A 184 3.34 20.57 -45.47
CA THR A 184 3.81 21.95 -45.33
C THR A 184 4.57 22.42 -46.58
N CYS A 185 5.38 21.56 -47.21
CA CYS A 185 6.07 21.87 -48.44
C CYS A 185 5.08 22.09 -49.60
N LEU A 186 4.04 21.23 -49.72
CA LEU A 186 3.01 21.32 -50.77
C LEU A 186 2.12 22.58 -50.62
N LEU A 187 1.83 23.02 -49.41
CA LEU A 187 1.00 24.22 -49.16
C LEU A 187 1.79 25.53 -49.35
N TYR A 188 3.14 25.47 -49.26
CA TYR A 188 3.97 26.67 -49.35
C TYR A 188 4.47 26.93 -50.79
N THR A 189 4.30 25.97 -51.72
CA THR A 189 4.57 26.12 -53.14
C THR A 189 3.31 26.39 -53.93
#